data_663ff73c07bdc226955ca66ec973ba76
#
_entry.id   663ff73c07bdc226955ca66ec973ba76
#
_cell.length_a   1.000
_cell.length_b   1.000
_cell.length_c   1.000
_cell.angle_alpha   90.00
_cell.angle_beta   90.00
_cell.angle_gamma   90.00
#
_symmetry.space_group_name_H-M   'P 1'
#
loop_
_entity.id
_entity.type
_entity.pdbx_description
1 polymer ?
#
loop_
_entity_poly.entity_id
_entity_poly.type
_entity_poly.pdbx_seq_one_letter_code
_entity_poly.pdbx_strand_id
1 'polypeptide(L)'
;RTGELNELPRRPYIEGAWMTAHQGKYYLQYAGPGTEWKSYADGVYVSTSPTGPFTYMENSPVSYKPTGFIGGAGHGCMFTVGNENYWKAATNSISVRHMFERRVSFFPAGFDKDGYLYTNTYLGDYPMYLPGGKEQTAGSYQPGWMLLSYKKPVTVSSSLDGYSAENTVDEDSRTAWVAA
;
A
#
# COMPACT_ATOMS: atom_id res chain seq x y z
N ARG A 1 -5.67 -2.54 22.53
CA ARG A 1 -6.83 -1.63 22.61
C ARG A 1 -7.60 -2.03 23.85
N THR A 2 -7.93 -1.05 24.68
CA THR A 2 -8.70 -1.28 25.90
C THR A 2 -10.13 -1.68 25.54
N GLY A 3 -10.77 -2.47 26.39
CA GLY A 3 -12.15 -2.91 26.21
C GLY A 3 -13.18 -1.79 26.00
N GLU A 4 -12.80 -0.55 26.32
CA GLU A 4 -13.62 0.65 26.13
C GLU A 4 -14.12 0.86 24.69
N LEU A 5 -13.36 0.44 23.67
CA LEU A 5 -13.80 0.52 22.27
C LEU A 5 -14.94 -0.44 21.93
N ASN A 6 -15.08 -1.52 22.69
CA ASN A 6 -16.19 -2.47 22.51
C ASN A 6 -17.49 -1.97 23.14
N GLU A 7 -17.40 -0.95 23.99
CA GLU A 7 -18.55 -0.32 24.67
C GLU A 7 -19.09 0.89 23.91
N LEU A 8 -18.40 1.32 22.83
CA LEU A 8 -18.89 2.41 22.00
C LEU A 8 -20.21 2.02 21.33
N PRO A 9 -21.22 2.89 21.35
CA PRO A 9 -22.53 2.61 20.77
C PRO A 9 -22.49 2.48 19.24
N ARG A 10 -21.37 2.80 18.59
CA ARG A 10 -21.15 2.67 17.16
C ARG A 10 -20.24 1.49 16.86
N ARG A 11 -20.74 0.59 16.04
CA ARG A 11 -19.93 -0.52 15.52
C ARG A 11 -18.85 0.05 14.60
N PRO A 12 -17.63 -0.56 14.58
CA PRO A 12 -16.61 -0.21 13.61
C PRO A 12 -17.17 -0.30 12.18
N TYR A 13 -16.84 0.66 11.35
CA TYR A 13 -17.18 0.61 9.94
C TYR A 13 -16.31 -0.42 9.23
N ILE A 14 -16.93 -1.38 8.58
CA ILE A 14 -16.28 -2.46 7.83
C ILE A 14 -16.98 -2.60 6.49
N GLU A 15 -16.19 -2.69 5.42
CA GLU A 15 -16.69 -2.79 4.06
C GLU A 15 -15.72 -3.56 3.14
N GLY A 16 -15.96 -3.56 1.82
CA GLY A 16 -14.99 -4.00 0.82
C GLY A 16 -14.63 -5.47 0.90
N ALA A 17 -15.60 -6.34 1.15
CA ALA A 17 -15.36 -7.78 1.23
C ALA A 17 -14.83 -8.33 -0.11
N TRP A 18 -13.70 -9.05 -0.08
CA TRP A 18 -13.13 -9.74 -1.22
C TRP A 18 -12.61 -11.12 -0.82
N MET A 19 -12.90 -12.14 -1.62
CA MET A 19 -12.47 -13.50 -1.36
C MET A 19 -11.41 -13.94 -2.37
N THR A 20 -10.26 -14.41 -1.86
CA THR A 20 -9.21 -15.03 -2.68
C THR A 20 -9.04 -16.49 -2.27
N ALA A 21 -9.03 -17.40 -3.24
CA ALA A 21 -8.70 -18.80 -3.00
C ALA A 21 -7.21 -19.04 -3.32
N HIS A 22 -6.50 -19.72 -2.43
CA HIS A 22 -5.10 -20.10 -2.61
C HIS A 22 -4.80 -21.39 -1.85
N GLN A 23 -4.25 -22.40 -2.54
CA GLN A 23 -3.81 -23.68 -1.96
C GLN A 23 -4.84 -24.32 -1.01
N GLY A 24 -6.12 -24.38 -1.44
CA GLY A 24 -7.20 -24.99 -0.67
C GLY A 24 -7.70 -24.16 0.53
N LYS A 25 -7.23 -22.94 0.69
CA LYS A 25 -7.71 -21.98 1.68
C LYS A 25 -8.45 -20.82 1.00
N TYR A 26 -9.33 -20.18 1.77
CA TYR A 26 -10.13 -19.03 1.37
C TYR A 26 -9.80 -17.85 2.28
N TYR A 27 -9.36 -16.75 1.69
CA TYR A 27 -8.91 -15.54 2.39
C TYR A 27 -9.95 -14.45 2.17
N LEU A 28 -10.74 -14.19 3.21
CA LEU A 28 -11.75 -13.14 3.20
C LEU A 28 -11.13 -11.82 3.66
N GLN A 29 -10.90 -10.94 2.75
CA GLN A 29 -10.43 -9.58 3.01
C GLN A 29 -11.61 -8.67 3.35
N TYR A 30 -11.36 -7.66 4.18
CA TYR A 30 -12.32 -6.62 4.54
C TYR A 30 -11.58 -5.33 4.85
N ALA A 31 -12.19 -4.20 4.55
CA ALA A 31 -11.61 -2.88 4.76
C ALA A 31 -12.18 -2.18 5.99
N GLY A 32 -11.36 -1.37 6.64
CA GLY A 32 -11.71 -0.48 7.75
C GLY A 32 -10.55 0.45 8.14
N PRO A 33 -10.79 1.51 8.90
CA PRO A 33 -12.08 2.00 9.42
C PRO A 33 -12.91 2.80 8.41
N GLY A 34 -12.28 3.42 7.42
CA GLY A 34 -12.93 4.23 6.39
C GLY A 34 -11.92 4.97 5.54
N THR A 35 -12.28 5.26 4.30
CA THR A 35 -11.39 5.81 3.28
C THR A 35 -10.91 7.23 3.56
N GLU A 36 -11.58 7.96 4.44
CA GLU A 36 -11.19 9.30 4.89
C GLU A 36 -9.92 9.29 5.77
N TRP A 37 -9.53 8.12 6.25
CA TRP A 37 -8.39 7.95 7.13
C TRP A 37 -7.19 7.35 6.40
N LYS A 38 -5.99 7.88 6.63
CA LYS A 38 -4.74 7.26 6.15
C LYS A 38 -4.49 5.87 6.77
N SER A 39 -5.20 5.54 7.83
CA SER A 39 -5.22 4.21 8.44
C SER A 39 -6.18 3.22 7.76
N TYR A 40 -6.83 3.62 6.67
CA TYR A 40 -7.67 2.74 5.88
C TYR A 40 -6.87 1.56 5.34
N ALA A 41 -7.29 0.36 5.67
CA ALA A 41 -6.50 -0.85 5.48
C ALA A 41 -7.41 -2.06 5.23
N ASP A 42 -6.84 -3.15 4.74
CA ASP A 42 -7.53 -4.43 4.66
C ASP A 42 -6.97 -5.41 5.68
N GLY A 43 -7.88 -5.97 6.49
CA GLY A 43 -7.63 -7.16 7.30
C GLY A 43 -8.08 -8.42 6.60
N VAL A 44 -7.74 -9.59 7.14
CA VAL A 44 -8.04 -10.90 6.55
C VAL A 44 -8.49 -11.90 7.60
N TYR A 45 -9.50 -12.68 7.22
CA TYR A 45 -9.85 -13.93 7.86
C TYR A 45 -9.59 -15.08 6.90
N VAL A 46 -9.19 -16.23 7.40
CA VAL A 46 -8.87 -17.43 6.59
C VAL A 46 -9.72 -18.62 7.01
N SER A 47 -10.09 -19.45 6.04
CA SER A 47 -10.84 -20.70 6.22
C SER A 47 -10.41 -21.74 5.21
N THR A 48 -10.70 -23.00 5.49
CA THR A 48 -10.62 -24.12 4.52
C THR A 48 -11.93 -24.33 3.77
N SER A 49 -12.97 -23.55 4.07
CA SER A 49 -14.26 -23.55 3.39
C SER A 49 -14.67 -22.15 2.98
N PRO A 50 -15.29 -21.94 1.81
CA PRO A 50 -15.72 -20.63 1.36
C PRO A 50 -16.82 -20.00 2.24
N THR A 51 -17.49 -20.82 3.05
CA THR A 51 -18.56 -20.41 3.97
C THR A 51 -18.10 -20.36 5.43
N GLY A 52 -16.81 -20.62 5.68
CA GLY A 52 -16.24 -20.64 7.02
C GLY A 52 -16.35 -22.01 7.72
N PRO A 53 -16.09 -22.09 9.03
CA PRO A 53 -15.77 -20.95 9.90
C PRO A 53 -14.43 -20.27 9.54
N PHE A 54 -14.38 -18.96 9.72
CA PHE A 54 -13.19 -18.16 9.45
C PHE A 54 -12.42 -17.84 10.71
N THR A 55 -11.09 -17.88 10.63
CA THR A 55 -10.17 -17.50 11.69
C THR A 55 -9.42 -16.23 11.29
N TYR A 56 -9.27 -15.31 12.25
CA TYR A 56 -8.50 -14.08 12.02
C TYR A 56 -7.04 -14.37 11.69
N MET A 57 -6.52 -13.70 10.68
CA MET A 57 -5.13 -13.83 10.29
C MET A 57 -4.29 -12.81 11.07
N GLU A 58 -3.34 -13.29 11.87
CA GLU A 58 -2.61 -12.51 12.86
C GLU A 58 -1.76 -11.37 12.29
N ASN A 59 -1.29 -11.51 11.04
CA ASN A 59 -0.54 -10.46 10.34
C ASN A 59 -1.44 -9.36 9.75
N SER A 60 -2.74 -9.34 10.05
CA SER A 60 -3.60 -8.22 9.66
C SER A 60 -3.23 -6.93 10.40
N PRO A 61 -3.28 -5.77 9.74
CA PRO A 61 -3.74 -5.56 8.37
C PRO A 61 -2.71 -5.99 7.32
N VAL A 62 -3.18 -6.65 6.26
CA VAL A 62 -2.32 -7.14 5.18
C VAL A 62 -2.09 -6.12 4.07
N SER A 63 -2.90 -5.08 4.02
CA SER A 63 -2.77 -3.95 3.11
C SER A 63 -2.94 -2.67 3.92
N TYR A 64 -1.84 -1.97 4.18
CA TYR A 64 -1.80 -0.82 5.09
C TYR A 64 -0.69 0.14 4.70
N LYS A 65 -1.03 1.41 4.48
CA LYS A 65 -0.08 2.45 4.10
C LYS A 65 -0.46 3.78 4.76
N PRO A 66 -0.10 3.98 6.05
CA PRO A 66 -0.50 5.16 6.81
C PRO A 66 0.33 6.41 6.50
N THR A 67 1.46 6.25 5.82
CA THR A 67 2.44 7.32 5.54
C THR A 67 2.87 7.31 4.08
N GLY A 68 3.63 8.34 3.68
CA GLY A 68 4.14 8.51 2.33
C GLY A 68 3.29 9.47 1.50
N PHE A 69 3.60 9.54 0.21
CA PHE A 69 2.91 10.41 -0.75
C PHE A 69 1.44 10.03 -0.91
N ILE A 70 1.15 8.73 -0.99
CA ILE A 70 -0.20 8.18 -0.99
C ILE A 70 -0.47 7.49 0.35
N GLY A 71 -1.69 7.54 0.83
CA GLY A 71 -2.08 6.93 2.10
C GLY A 71 -3.32 6.08 1.99
N GLY A 72 -3.53 5.17 2.95
CA GLY A 72 -4.64 4.22 2.95
C GLY A 72 -4.21 2.84 2.50
N ALA A 73 -4.80 2.26 1.50
CA ALA A 73 -4.66 0.94 0.89
C ALA A 73 -5.73 -0.08 1.30
N GLY A 74 -6.93 0.44 1.61
CA GLY A 74 -8.11 -0.39 1.90
C GLY A 74 -9.05 -0.57 0.71
N HIS A 75 -10.12 -1.31 0.93
CA HIS A 75 -11.18 -1.66 -0.02
C HIS A 75 -10.64 -2.17 -1.35
N GLY A 76 -9.76 -3.14 -1.24
CA GLY A 76 -9.05 -3.65 -2.40
C GLY A 76 -9.44 -5.08 -2.77
N CYS A 77 -8.95 -5.49 -3.92
CA CYS A 77 -9.07 -6.86 -4.40
C CYS A 77 -7.69 -7.43 -4.74
N MET A 78 -7.54 -8.72 -4.55
CA MET A 78 -6.40 -9.48 -5.06
C MET A 78 -6.72 -10.00 -6.46
N PHE A 79 -5.73 -9.96 -7.34
CA PHE A 79 -5.81 -10.57 -8.66
C PHE A 79 -4.44 -11.15 -9.05
N THR A 80 -4.42 -12.00 -10.05
CA THR A 80 -3.19 -12.59 -10.59
C THR A 80 -2.97 -12.16 -12.03
N VAL A 81 -1.71 -12.01 -12.40
CA VAL A 81 -1.28 -11.80 -13.77
C VAL A 81 -0.34 -12.94 -14.15
N GLY A 82 -0.75 -13.75 -15.11
CA GLY A 82 -0.06 -15.01 -15.40
C GLY A 82 -0.17 -16.00 -14.23
N ASN A 83 0.81 -16.87 -14.11
CA ASN A 83 0.85 -17.88 -13.04
C ASN A 83 1.54 -17.28 -11.81
N GLU A 84 0.80 -17.19 -10.70
CA GLU A 84 1.31 -16.87 -9.36
C GLU A 84 1.86 -15.44 -9.14
N ASN A 85 1.73 -14.52 -10.10
CA ASN A 85 2.00 -13.10 -9.86
C ASN A 85 0.78 -12.42 -9.25
N TYR A 86 0.75 -12.38 -7.93
CA TYR A 86 -0.34 -11.72 -7.19
C TYR A 86 -0.13 -10.22 -7.11
N TRP A 87 -1.22 -9.52 -7.29
CA TRP A 87 -1.30 -8.08 -7.14
C TRP A 87 -2.51 -7.68 -6.31
N LYS A 88 -2.38 -6.57 -5.63
CA LYS A 88 -3.47 -5.92 -4.91
C LYS A 88 -3.81 -4.61 -5.59
N ALA A 89 -5.07 -4.46 -6.02
CA ALA A 89 -5.63 -3.15 -6.31
C ALA A 89 -6.27 -2.60 -5.03
N ALA A 90 -6.00 -1.36 -4.66
CA ALA A 90 -6.55 -0.77 -3.45
C ALA A 90 -6.83 0.72 -3.62
N THR A 91 -7.70 1.26 -2.76
CA THR A 91 -8.01 2.67 -2.71
C THR A 91 -6.98 3.43 -1.88
N ASN A 92 -6.44 4.50 -2.46
CA ASN A 92 -5.53 5.41 -1.77
C ASN A 92 -6.01 6.86 -1.87
N SER A 93 -5.72 7.63 -0.84
CA SER A 93 -5.91 9.08 -0.81
C SER A 93 -4.59 9.77 -1.08
N ILE A 94 -4.56 10.70 -2.03
CA ILE A 94 -3.38 11.49 -2.38
C ILE A 94 -3.52 12.96 -2.02
N SER A 95 -4.75 13.44 -1.81
CA SER A 95 -5.01 14.83 -1.48
C SER A 95 -5.09 15.07 0.02
N VAL A 96 -4.59 16.22 0.43
CA VAL A 96 -4.79 16.76 1.78
C VAL A 96 -5.97 17.73 1.84
N ARG A 97 -6.57 18.08 0.70
CA ARG A 97 -7.64 19.07 0.59
C ARG A 97 -9.03 18.46 0.69
N HIS A 98 -9.17 17.25 0.21
CA HIS A 98 -10.45 16.56 0.18
C HIS A 98 -10.29 15.08 0.51
N MET A 99 -10.90 14.63 1.61
CA MET A 99 -10.74 13.28 2.14
C MET A 99 -11.21 12.17 1.18
N PHE A 100 -12.08 12.48 0.22
CA PHE A 100 -12.55 11.53 -0.78
C PHE A 100 -11.87 11.68 -2.15
N GLU A 101 -10.79 12.44 -2.24
CA GLU A 101 -9.98 12.45 -3.45
C GLU A 101 -9.09 11.19 -3.46
N ARG A 102 -9.60 10.17 -4.12
CA ARG A 102 -9.05 8.81 -4.13
C ARG A 102 -8.48 8.44 -5.48
N ARG A 103 -7.51 7.53 -5.45
CA ARG A 103 -6.93 6.88 -6.64
C ARG A 103 -6.84 5.39 -6.41
N VAL A 104 -6.87 4.63 -7.49
CA VAL A 104 -6.53 3.22 -7.48
C VAL A 104 -5.02 3.09 -7.55
N SER A 105 -4.48 2.33 -6.62
CA SER A 105 -3.06 1.94 -6.62
C SER A 105 -2.94 0.44 -6.77
N PHE A 106 -1.85 0.01 -7.38
CA PHE A 106 -1.49 -1.40 -7.51
C PHE A 106 -0.25 -1.68 -6.69
N PHE A 107 -0.28 -2.77 -5.94
CA PHE A 107 0.81 -3.22 -5.10
C PHE A 107 1.14 -4.67 -5.40
N PRO A 108 2.43 -5.04 -5.44
CA PRO A 108 2.81 -6.44 -5.39
C PRO A 108 2.27 -7.10 -4.13
N ALA A 109 1.76 -8.29 -4.27
CA ALA A 109 1.17 -9.05 -3.17
C ALA A 109 1.51 -10.53 -3.34
N GLY A 110 1.21 -11.33 -2.33
CA GLY A 110 1.46 -12.76 -2.39
C GLY A 110 1.11 -13.49 -1.13
N PHE A 111 1.58 -14.72 -1.08
CA PHE A 111 1.50 -15.58 0.10
C PHE A 111 2.92 -15.99 0.47
N ASP A 112 3.24 -15.95 1.75
CA ASP A 112 4.52 -16.45 2.23
C ASP A 112 4.51 -17.99 2.34
N LYS A 113 5.65 -18.57 2.78
CA LYS A 113 5.81 -20.02 2.93
C LYS A 113 4.85 -20.66 3.94
N ASP A 114 4.30 -19.88 4.87
CA ASP A 114 3.38 -20.33 5.90
C ASP A 114 1.91 -20.07 5.51
N GLY A 115 1.69 -19.49 4.33
CA GLY A 115 0.39 -19.18 3.76
C GLY A 115 -0.22 -17.88 4.30
N TYR A 116 0.59 -16.97 4.82
CA TYR A 116 0.11 -15.64 5.17
C TYR A 116 0.04 -14.75 3.93
N LEU A 117 -1.12 -14.16 3.71
CA LEU A 117 -1.31 -13.14 2.69
C LEU A 117 -0.56 -11.87 3.08
N TYR A 118 0.15 -11.26 2.14
CA TYR A 118 0.81 -9.98 2.33
C TYR A 118 0.64 -9.06 1.14
N THR A 119 0.79 -7.76 1.35
CA THR A 119 0.82 -6.73 0.30
C THR A 119 2.00 -5.81 0.54
N ASN A 120 2.83 -5.61 -0.47
CA ASN A 120 3.98 -4.70 -0.37
C ASN A 120 3.55 -3.26 -0.69
N THR A 121 2.86 -2.62 0.22
CA THR A 121 2.34 -1.26 0.06
C THR A 121 3.44 -0.19 0.07
N TYR A 122 4.63 -0.52 0.58
CA TYR A 122 5.80 0.37 0.55
C TYR A 122 6.15 0.79 -0.88
N LEU A 123 6.02 -0.10 -1.84
CA LEU A 123 6.31 0.19 -3.26
C LEU A 123 5.34 1.19 -3.89
N GLY A 124 4.21 1.49 -3.25
CA GLY A 124 3.21 2.40 -3.80
C GLY A 124 3.65 3.84 -3.99
N ASP A 125 4.71 4.30 -3.31
CA ASP A 125 5.27 5.64 -3.50
C ASP A 125 6.28 5.72 -4.66
N TYR A 126 6.61 4.59 -5.27
CA TYR A 126 7.64 4.49 -6.28
C TYR A 126 7.07 4.06 -7.63
N PRO A 127 7.71 4.44 -8.74
CA PRO A 127 7.40 3.88 -10.04
C PRO A 127 7.55 2.36 -10.04
N MET A 128 6.61 1.67 -10.65
CA MET A 128 6.62 0.21 -10.78
C MET A 128 6.26 -0.21 -12.19
N TYR A 129 6.73 -1.39 -12.60
CA TYR A 129 6.18 -2.04 -13.78
C TYR A 129 4.76 -2.48 -13.49
N LEU A 130 3.85 -2.15 -14.40
CA LEU A 130 2.46 -2.58 -14.28
C LEU A 130 2.33 -4.10 -14.47
N PRO A 131 1.32 -4.72 -13.86
CA PRO A 131 1.00 -6.13 -14.11
C PRO A 131 0.87 -6.41 -15.62
N GLY A 132 1.46 -7.50 -16.09
CA GLY A 132 1.42 -7.88 -17.51
C GLY A 132 2.46 -7.21 -18.41
N GLY A 133 3.34 -6.35 -17.87
CA GLY A 133 4.54 -5.88 -18.56
C GLY A 133 5.54 -7.02 -18.78
N LYS A 134 6.50 -6.79 -19.69
CA LYS A 134 7.50 -7.81 -20.05
C LYS A 134 8.24 -8.33 -18.82
N GLU A 135 8.28 -9.65 -18.69
CA GLU A 135 9.15 -10.45 -17.82
C GLU A 135 9.37 -9.89 -16.40
N GLN A 136 8.34 -9.98 -15.58
CA GLN A 136 8.49 -9.76 -14.16
C GLN A 136 8.83 -11.09 -13.49
N THR A 137 10.11 -11.32 -13.25
CA THR A 137 10.52 -12.30 -12.25
C THR A 137 10.09 -11.81 -10.88
N ALA A 138 9.62 -12.72 -10.04
CA ALA A 138 9.23 -12.39 -8.66
C ALA A 138 10.35 -11.55 -8.01
N GLY A 139 10.00 -10.33 -7.58
CA GLY A 139 10.90 -9.38 -6.96
C GLY A 139 11.43 -8.25 -7.86
N SER A 140 11.22 -8.27 -9.19
CA SER A 140 11.67 -7.19 -10.09
C SER A 140 10.53 -6.22 -10.47
N TYR A 141 9.81 -5.73 -9.48
CA TYR A 141 8.71 -4.79 -9.72
C TYR A 141 9.15 -3.35 -9.97
N GLN A 142 10.40 -3.03 -9.65
CA GLN A 142 10.92 -1.68 -9.76
C GLN A 142 11.72 -1.53 -11.06
N PRO A 143 11.48 -0.47 -11.83
CA PRO A 143 12.41 -0.05 -12.85
C PRO A 143 13.75 0.28 -12.17
N GLY A 144 14.87 -0.06 -12.76
CA GLY A 144 16.20 0.16 -12.19
C GLY A 144 16.54 1.63 -11.92
N TRP A 145 15.63 2.54 -12.24
CA TRP A 145 15.74 3.99 -12.04
C TRP A 145 14.46 4.54 -11.45
N MET A 146 14.61 5.19 -10.31
CA MET A 146 13.47 5.69 -9.53
C MET A 146 13.34 7.21 -9.63
N LEU A 147 14.44 7.93 -9.61
CA LEU A 147 14.47 9.39 -9.66
C LEU A 147 15.06 9.86 -11.00
N LEU A 148 14.20 10.31 -11.90
CA LEU A 148 14.63 10.82 -13.22
C LEU A 148 15.48 12.10 -13.11
N SER A 149 15.34 12.85 -12.02
CA SER A 149 16.12 14.04 -11.71
C SER A 149 17.43 13.78 -10.98
N TYR A 150 17.76 12.53 -10.66
CA TYR A 150 18.97 12.20 -9.88
C TYR A 150 20.22 12.82 -10.48
N LYS A 151 20.90 13.64 -9.68
CA LYS A 151 22.11 14.39 -10.06
C LYS A 151 21.98 15.23 -11.34
N LYS A 152 20.76 15.63 -11.72
CA LYS A 152 20.55 16.59 -12.82
C LYS A 152 20.85 18.01 -12.35
N PRO A 153 21.25 18.90 -13.26
CA PRO A 153 21.43 20.32 -12.91
C PRO A 153 20.13 20.90 -12.34
N VAL A 154 20.26 21.62 -11.24
CA VAL A 154 19.16 22.30 -10.56
C VAL A 154 19.41 23.79 -10.54
N THR A 155 18.37 24.59 -10.78
CA THR A 155 18.41 26.04 -10.67
C THR A 155 17.32 26.49 -9.69
N VAL A 156 17.68 27.30 -8.72
CA VAL A 156 16.78 27.86 -7.71
C VAL A 156 16.97 29.38 -7.65
N SER A 157 15.99 30.09 -7.10
CA SER A 157 16.07 31.55 -6.94
C SER A 157 17.03 31.98 -5.82
N SER A 158 17.13 31.18 -4.77
CA SER A 158 18.02 31.41 -3.62
C SER A 158 18.24 30.10 -2.88
N SER A 159 19.31 30.03 -2.08
CA SER A 159 19.56 28.93 -1.14
C SER A 159 20.10 29.47 0.16
N LEU A 160 19.59 28.98 1.26
CA LEU A 160 20.19 29.22 2.56
C LEU A 160 21.57 28.54 2.62
N ASP A 161 22.53 29.19 3.30
CA ASP A 161 23.87 28.63 3.45
C ASP A 161 23.83 27.22 4.10
N GLY A 162 24.54 26.29 3.50
CA GLY A 162 24.52 24.86 3.90
C GLY A 162 23.35 24.03 3.35
N TYR A 163 22.39 24.64 2.62
CA TYR A 163 21.21 23.94 2.06
C TYR A 163 21.18 24.08 0.54
N SER A 164 22.08 23.37 -0.10
CA SER A 164 22.31 23.45 -1.55
C SER A 164 21.10 22.97 -2.37
N ALA A 165 20.91 23.54 -3.56
CA ALA A 165 19.89 23.11 -4.51
C ALA A 165 20.04 21.64 -4.94
N GLU A 166 21.25 21.14 -5.02
CA GLU A 166 21.59 19.75 -5.38
C GLU A 166 20.99 18.74 -4.41
N ASN A 167 20.69 19.12 -3.17
CA ASN A 167 20.05 18.28 -2.17
C ASN A 167 18.62 17.86 -2.58
N THR A 168 18.00 18.51 -3.57
CA THR A 168 16.70 18.11 -4.10
C THR A 168 16.77 16.91 -5.05
N VAL A 169 17.96 16.52 -5.49
CA VAL A 169 18.19 15.51 -6.53
C VAL A 169 19.27 14.49 -6.16
N ASP A 170 19.67 14.41 -4.91
CA ASP A 170 20.75 13.53 -4.43
C ASP A 170 20.28 12.16 -3.90
N GLU A 171 18.95 11.96 -3.76
CA GLU A 171 18.32 10.78 -3.15
C GLU A 171 18.72 10.55 -1.68
N ASP A 172 19.22 11.56 -0.98
CA ASP A 172 19.53 11.46 0.44
C ASP A 172 18.44 12.16 1.28
N SER A 173 17.65 11.39 2.00
CA SER A 173 16.57 11.92 2.85
C SER A 173 17.05 12.72 4.06
N ARG A 174 18.38 12.75 4.32
CA ARG A 174 19.01 13.52 5.40
C ARG A 174 19.44 14.91 4.96
N THR A 175 19.44 15.16 3.67
CA THR A 175 19.74 16.48 3.10
C THR A 175 18.44 17.21 2.79
N ALA A 176 18.53 18.53 2.65
CA ALA A 176 17.40 19.37 2.26
C ALA A 176 17.91 20.62 1.51
N TRP A 177 17.10 21.13 0.61
CA TRP A 177 17.24 22.49 0.10
C TRP A 177 16.30 23.42 0.88
N VAL A 178 16.79 24.60 1.21
CA VAL A 178 16.01 25.66 1.88
C VAL A 178 16.24 26.96 1.15
N ALA A 179 15.18 27.67 0.81
CA ALA A 179 15.26 29.01 0.24
C ALA A 179 15.80 30.01 1.30
N ALA A 180 16.65 30.94 0.86
CA ALA A 180 17.12 32.07 1.68
C ALA A 180 16.07 33.18 1.72
#